data_2a2d5bfbdb13b1b67f3cd651f3307e9b
#
_entry.id   2a2d5bfbdb13b1b67f3cd651f3307e9b
#
_cell.length_a   1.000
_cell.length_b   1.000
_cell.length_c   1.000
_cell.angle_alpha   90.00
_cell.angle_beta   90.00
_cell.angle_gamma   90.00
#
_symmetry.space_group_name_H-M   'P 1'
#
loop_
_entity.id
_entity.type
_entity.pdbx_description
1 polymer ?
#
loop_
_entity_poly.entity_id
_entity_poly.type
_entity_poly.pdbx_seq_one_letter_code
_entity_poly.pdbx_strand_id
1 'polypeptide(L)'
;MGSDGRGARALLMGVTYKENIDDIRNSRIAEMVGLLEREGMSVDVTDPHADPDKVYAMYGIRPVPALRPPYDLIVVAVAHDEYRGLDDAYFRSISRGAALLGDIRGLYKGRIKSLGYWSL
;
A
#
# COMPACT_ATOMS: atom_id res chain seq x y z
N MET A 1 10.30 7.46 -13.63
CA MET A 1 10.87 7.08 -12.34
C MET A 1 12.31 6.66 -12.52
N GLY A 2 13.22 7.13 -11.69
CA GLY A 2 14.61 6.72 -11.77
C GLY A 2 14.81 5.27 -11.33
N SER A 3 15.95 4.67 -11.69
CA SER A 3 16.27 3.28 -11.33
C SER A 3 16.41 3.08 -9.82
N ASP A 4 16.67 4.14 -9.06
CA ASP A 4 16.80 4.12 -7.61
C ASP A 4 15.51 4.51 -6.88
N GLY A 5 14.42 4.74 -7.60
CA GLY A 5 13.13 5.09 -7.01
C GLY A 5 13.01 6.51 -6.49
N ARG A 6 14.03 7.36 -6.65
CA ARG A 6 14.00 8.74 -6.13
C ARG A 6 12.85 9.52 -6.73
N GLY A 7 12.12 10.25 -5.87
CA GLY A 7 10.98 11.03 -6.27
C GLY A 7 9.72 10.20 -6.51
N ALA A 8 9.81 8.88 -6.43
CA ALA A 8 8.65 8.02 -6.55
C ALA A 8 7.85 8.01 -5.25
N ARG A 9 6.55 7.76 -5.37
CA ARG A 9 5.65 7.71 -4.23
C ARG A 9 4.94 6.37 -4.17
N ALA A 10 4.95 5.76 -2.99
CA ALA A 10 4.34 4.47 -2.75
C ALA A 10 3.19 4.59 -1.76
N LEU A 11 2.15 3.78 -1.96
CA LEU A 11 1.04 3.62 -1.02
C LEU A 11 1.01 2.16 -0.58
N LEU A 12 1.07 1.94 0.73
CA LEU A 12 0.90 0.61 1.31
C LEU A 12 -0.47 0.53 1.98
N MET A 13 -1.30 -0.36 1.50
CA MET A 13 -2.67 -0.56 1.97
C MET A 13 -2.75 -1.83 2.81
N GLY A 14 -2.92 -1.64 4.12
CA GLY A 14 -2.98 -2.73 5.07
C GLY A 14 -1.71 -2.85 5.90
N VAL A 15 -1.84 -2.75 7.21
CA VAL A 15 -0.73 -2.87 8.15
C VAL A 15 -1.08 -3.84 9.29
N THR A 16 -2.32 -4.33 9.35
CA THR A 16 -2.71 -5.32 10.35
C THR A 16 -2.15 -6.70 10.02
N TYR A 17 -2.14 -7.57 11.02
CA TYR A 17 -1.60 -8.92 10.91
C TYR A 17 -2.36 -9.75 9.86
N LYS A 18 -3.68 -9.61 9.82
CA LYS A 18 -4.53 -10.26 8.80
C LYS A 18 -5.80 -9.44 8.57
N GLU A 19 -6.65 -9.92 7.66
CA GLU A 19 -7.85 -9.21 7.23
C GLU A 19 -8.85 -9.00 8.36
N ASN A 20 -9.47 -7.83 8.34
CA ASN A 20 -10.63 -7.45 9.17
C ASN A 20 -10.39 -7.47 10.68
N ILE A 21 -9.13 -7.32 11.10
CA ILE A 21 -8.78 -7.19 12.52
C ILE A 21 -7.92 -5.95 12.73
N ASP A 22 -7.76 -5.54 13.98
CA ASP A 22 -6.97 -4.37 14.34
C ASP A 22 -5.57 -4.71 14.89
N ASP A 23 -5.21 -6.00 14.94
CA ASP A 23 -3.92 -6.45 15.47
C ASP A 23 -2.80 -6.09 14.49
N ILE A 24 -1.87 -5.23 14.95
CA ILE A 24 -0.75 -4.76 14.14
C ILE A 24 0.57 -5.45 14.51
N ARG A 25 0.56 -6.42 15.41
CA ARG A 25 1.78 -7.16 15.78
C ARG A 25 2.21 -8.03 14.61
N ASN A 26 3.53 -8.24 14.49
CA ASN A 26 4.13 -9.08 13.45
C ASN A 26 3.86 -8.60 12.02
N SER A 27 3.60 -7.30 11.85
CA SER A 27 3.40 -6.73 10.53
C SER A 27 4.74 -6.66 9.78
N ARG A 28 4.74 -7.11 8.52
CA ARG A 28 5.89 -6.99 7.62
C ARG A 28 5.94 -5.64 6.92
N ILE A 29 4.91 -4.84 7.08
CA ILE A 29 4.82 -3.54 6.39
C ILE A 29 5.91 -2.58 6.87
N ALA A 30 6.27 -2.62 8.15
CA ALA A 30 7.34 -1.76 8.66
C ALA A 30 8.66 -2.02 7.95
N GLU A 31 8.97 -3.31 7.68
CA GLU A 31 10.17 -3.66 6.92
C GLU A 31 10.08 -3.15 5.49
N MET A 32 8.93 -3.29 4.85
CA MET A 32 8.71 -2.83 3.49
C MET A 32 8.84 -1.31 3.39
N VAL A 33 8.28 -0.57 4.33
CA VAL A 33 8.42 0.89 4.38
C VAL A 33 9.90 1.27 4.42
N GLY A 34 10.67 0.63 5.32
CA GLY A 34 12.09 0.92 5.45
C GLY A 34 12.87 0.64 4.16
N LEU A 35 12.55 -0.46 3.48
CA LEU A 35 13.20 -0.81 2.20
C LEU A 35 12.89 0.22 1.12
N LEU A 36 11.63 0.61 0.98
CA LEU A 36 11.21 1.57 -0.04
C LEU A 36 11.81 2.96 0.23
N GLU A 37 11.85 3.38 1.50
CA GLU A 37 12.44 4.67 1.86
C GLU A 37 13.93 4.70 1.58
N ARG A 38 14.63 3.60 1.77
CA ARG A 38 16.05 3.50 1.41
C ARG A 38 16.28 3.62 -0.09
N GLU A 39 15.30 3.24 -0.91
CA GLU A 39 15.36 3.41 -2.36
C GLU A 39 14.99 4.83 -2.80
N GLY A 40 14.70 5.72 -1.85
CA GLY A 40 14.37 7.11 -2.16
C GLY A 40 12.90 7.40 -2.36
N MET A 41 12.02 6.44 -2.07
CA MET A 41 10.58 6.64 -2.19
C MET A 41 10.00 7.34 -0.98
N SER A 42 8.96 8.14 -1.20
CA SER A 42 8.07 8.62 -0.15
C SER A 42 6.95 7.60 0.01
N VAL A 43 6.70 7.14 1.23
CA VAL A 43 5.76 6.04 1.48
C VAL A 43 4.61 6.53 2.35
N ASP A 44 3.38 6.37 1.86
CA ASP A 44 2.16 6.55 2.63
C ASP A 44 1.62 5.18 3.04
N VAL A 45 1.13 5.06 4.28
CA VAL A 45 0.53 3.83 4.79
C VAL A 45 -0.90 4.14 5.20
N THR A 46 -1.83 3.26 4.87
CA THR A 46 -3.23 3.38 5.26
C THR A 46 -3.79 2.01 5.65
N ASP A 47 -4.72 1.99 6.59
CA ASP A 47 -5.43 0.78 6.99
C ASP A 47 -6.73 1.17 7.71
N PRO A 48 -7.91 0.72 7.24
CA PRO A 48 -9.18 1.09 7.86
C PRO A 48 -9.43 0.43 9.21
N HIS A 49 -8.66 -0.60 9.58
CA HIS A 49 -8.84 -1.35 10.83
C HIS A 49 -7.77 -1.03 11.88
N ALA A 50 -6.66 -0.43 11.50
CA ALA A 50 -5.56 -0.15 12.42
C ALA A 50 -5.77 1.18 13.15
N ASP A 51 -5.44 1.20 14.44
CA ASP A 51 -5.39 2.44 15.22
C ASP A 51 -4.10 3.19 14.84
N PRO A 52 -4.19 4.39 14.26
CA PRO A 52 -2.99 5.11 13.81
C PRO A 52 -2.00 5.40 14.95
N ASP A 53 -2.48 5.69 16.14
CA ASP A 53 -1.61 5.99 17.28
C ASP A 53 -0.82 4.75 17.70
N LYS A 54 -1.45 3.58 17.67
CA LYS A 54 -0.79 2.31 17.99
C LYS A 54 0.25 1.95 16.94
N VAL A 55 -0.04 2.17 15.67
CA VAL A 55 0.91 1.94 14.58
C VAL A 55 2.14 2.84 14.79
N TYR A 56 1.92 4.10 15.09
CA TYR A 56 3.01 5.03 15.33
C TYR A 56 3.84 4.61 16.55
N ALA A 57 3.19 4.23 17.64
CA ALA A 57 3.89 3.81 18.85
C ALA A 57 4.74 2.56 18.62
N MET A 58 4.26 1.61 17.82
CA MET A 58 4.94 0.35 17.60
C MET A 58 6.02 0.42 16.51
N TYR A 59 5.77 1.15 15.44
CA TYR A 59 6.63 1.13 14.24
C TYR A 59 7.23 2.47 13.86
N GLY A 60 6.81 3.56 14.50
CA GLY A 60 7.25 4.90 14.11
C GLY A 60 6.64 5.37 12.80
N ILE A 61 5.62 4.68 12.31
CA ILE A 61 4.93 4.99 11.06
C ILE A 61 3.61 5.66 11.39
N ARG A 62 3.33 6.81 10.77
CA ARG A 62 2.07 7.52 10.98
C ARG A 62 1.17 7.31 9.76
N PRO A 63 0.16 6.44 9.86
CA PRO A 63 -0.78 6.25 8.74
C PRO A 63 -1.41 7.56 8.32
N VAL A 64 -1.60 7.73 7.00
CA VAL A 64 -2.21 8.96 6.49
C VAL A 64 -3.72 8.94 6.72
N PRO A 65 -4.32 10.06 7.18
CA PRO A 65 -5.77 10.12 7.36
C PRO A 65 -6.54 10.18 6.05
N ALA A 66 -5.88 10.63 4.98
CA ALA A 66 -6.44 10.69 3.64
C ALA A 66 -5.33 10.44 2.63
N LEU A 67 -5.65 9.79 1.52
CA LEU A 67 -4.66 9.53 0.47
C LEU A 67 -4.17 10.85 -0.14
N ARG A 68 -2.94 10.83 -0.62
CA ARG A 68 -2.30 11.99 -1.25
C ARG A 68 -1.76 11.59 -2.63
N PRO A 69 -2.66 11.24 -3.58
CA PRO A 69 -2.23 10.78 -4.90
C PRO A 69 -1.53 11.90 -5.67
N PRO A 70 -0.84 11.58 -6.80
CA PRO A 70 -0.76 10.25 -7.40
C PRO A 70 0.38 9.40 -6.84
N TYR A 71 0.24 8.06 -7.00
CA TYR A 71 1.24 7.11 -6.57
C TYR A 71 1.87 6.38 -7.75
N ASP A 72 3.14 6.01 -7.60
CA ASP A 72 3.88 5.22 -8.58
C ASP A 72 3.82 3.72 -8.28
N LEU A 73 3.67 3.38 -7.01
CA LEU A 73 3.55 2.00 -6.55
C LEU A 73 2.42 1.93 -5.53
N ILE A 74 1.53 0.96 -5.69
CA ILE A 74 0.47 0.68 -4.72
C ILE A 74 0.60 -0.78 -4.33
N VAL A 75 0.66 -1.05 -3.03
CA VAL A 75 0.73 -2.43 -2.52
C VAL A 75 -0.48 -2.67 -1.64
N VAL A 76 -1.29 -3.65 -1.99
CA VAL A 76 -2.41 -4.12 -1.16
C VAL A 76 -1.91 -5.36 -0.43
N ALA A 77 -1.60 -5.18 0.84
CA ALA A 77 -0.91 -6.20 1.63
C ALA A 77 -1.83 -7.05 2.49
N VAL A 78 -3.03 -6.56 2.79
CA VAL A 78 -3.99 -7.26 3.64
C VAL A 78 -5.35 -7.27 2.94
N ALA A 79 -6.06 -8.38 3.01
CA ALA A 79 -7.32 -8.59 2.28
C ALA A 79 -8.55 -8.09 3.07
N HIS A 80 -8.50 -6.84 3.58
CA HIS A 80 -9.66 -6.26 4.25
C HIS A 80 -10.87 -6.20 3.31
N ASP A 81 -12.06 -6.38 3.87
CA ASP A 81 -13.30 -6.33 3.07
C ASP A 81 -13.45 -5.01 2.32
N GLU A 82 -13.00 -3.91 2.91
CA GLU A 82 -13.05 -2.60 2.27
C GLU A 82 -12.26 -2.54 0.96
N TYR A 83 -11.27 -3.42 0.79
CA TYR A 83 -10.43 -3.45 -0.41
C TYR A 83 -10.99 -4.35 -1.51
N ARG A 84 -11.89 -5.27 -1.17
CA ARG A 84 -12.38 -6.26 -2.15
C ARG A 84 -13.19 -5.65 -3.27
N GLY A 85 -13.87 -4.55 -3.01
CA GLY A 85 -14.68 -3.85 -4.00
C GLY A 85 -13.91 -2.86 -4.88
N LEU A 86 -12.61 -2.67 -4.62
CA LEU A 86 -11.81 -1.77 -5.43
C LEU A 86 -11.52 -2.41 -6.78
N ASP A 87 -11.35 -1.57 -7.80
CA ASP A 87 -11.21 -2.04 -9.18
C ASP A 87 -10.11 -1.29 -9.93
N ASP A 88 -9.92 -1.66 -11.19
CA ASP A 88 -8.93 -1.04 -12.05
C ASP A 88 -9.12 0.48 -12.14
N ALA A 89 -10.37 0.93 -12.30
CA ALA A 89 -10.66 2.36 -12.39
C ALA A 89 -10.26 3.10 -11.11
N TYR A 90 -10.51 2.51 -9.95
CA TYR A 90 -10.11 3.10 -8.68
C TYR A 90 -8.59 3.27 -8.60
N PHE A 91 -7.86 2.19 -8.84
CA PHE A 91 -6.40 2.24 -8.75
C PHE A 91 -5.81 3.19 -9.80
N ARG A 92 -6.39 3.21 -11.00
CA ARG A 92 -5.96 4.17 -12.04
C ARG A 92 -6.16 5.61 -11.56
N SER A 93 -7.24 5.89 -10.86
CA SER A 93 -7.56 7.25 -10.40
C SER A 93 -6.55 7.81 -9.39
N ILE A 94 -5.82 6.93 -8.68
CA ILE A 94 -4.83 7.35 -7.69
C ILE A 94 -3.39 7.08 -8.15
N SER A 95 -3.20 6.67 -9.38
CA SER A 95 -1.90 6.27 -9.92
C SER A 95 -1.33 7.28 -10.89
N ARG A 96 0.00 7.34 -10.92
CA ARG A 96 0.73 8.01 -11.99
C ARG A 96 0.77 7.11 -13.23
N GLY A 97 1.13 7.67 -14.40
CA GLY A 97 1.01 7.00 -15.70
C GLY A 97 1.57 5.58 -15.78
N ALA A 98 2.79 5.35 -15.29
CA ALA A 98 3.46 4.06 -15.38
C ALA A 98 3.48 3.31 -14.02
N ALA A 99 2.39 3.41 -13.27
CA ALA A 99 2.31 2.84 -11.93
C ALA A 99 2.20 1.32 -11.92
N LEU A 100 2.59 0.73 -10.79
CA LEU A 100 2.52 -0.72 -10.55
C LEU A 100 1.64 -0.99 -9.33
N LEU A 101 0.76 -1.99 -9.46
CA LEU A 101 -0.03 -2.50 -8.34
C LEU A 101 0.53 -3.85 -7.90
N GLY A 102 1.00 -3.92 -6.66
CA GLY A 102 1.40 -5.17 -6.01
C GLY A 102 0.24 -5.70 -5.17
N ASP A 103 -0.37 -6.78 -5.64
CA ASP A 103 -1.55 -7.39 -5.02
C ASP A 103 -1.13 -8.64 -4.27
N ILE A 104 -0.67 -8.45 -3.03
CA ILE A 104 -0.05 -9.52 -2.25
C ILE A 104 -1.01 -10.69 -2.03
N ARG A 105 -2.29 -10.39 -1.80
CA ARG A 105 -3.30 -11.41 -1.46
C ARG A 105 -4.10 -11.90 -2.67
N GLY A 106 -3.80 -11.38 -3.86
CA GLY A 106 -4.46 -11.83 -5.08
C GLY A 106 -5.92 -11.42 -5.21
N LEU A 107 -6.31 -10.29 -4.62
CA LEU A 107 -7.71 -9.84 -4.64
C LEU A 107 -8.20 -9.47 -6.05
N TYR A 108 -7.28 -9.03 -6.91
CA TYR A 108 -7.64 -8.40 -8.18
C TYR A 108 -7.13 -9.17 -9.40
N LYS A 109 -6.78 -10.44 -9.24
CA LYS A 109 -6.26 -11.26 -10.34
C LYS A 109 -7.19 -11.22 -11.54
N GLY A 110 -6.63 -10.89 -12.71
CA GLY A 110 -7.38 -10.82 -13.96
C GLY A 110 -8.24 -9.57 -14.13
N ARG A 111 -8.24 -8.65 -13.15
CA ARG A 111 -9.11 -7.48 -13.17
C ARG A 111 -8.37 -6.16 -13.33
N ILE A 112 -7.04 -6.18 -13.34
CA ILE A 112 -6.23 -4.96 -13.46
C ILE A 112 -5.66 -4.90 -14.88
N LYS A 113 -5.94 -3.80 -15.58
CA LYS A 113 -5.57 -3.63 -16.99
C LYS A 113 -4.85 -2.31 -17.27
N SER A 114 -5.12 -1.26 -16.48
CA SER A 114 -4.58 0.08 -16.73
C SER A 114 -3.24 0.34 -16.06
N LEU A 115 -2.78 -0.59 -15.21
CA LEU A 115 -1.51 -0.49 -14.49
C LEU A 115 -0.71 -1.76 -14.69
N GLY A 116 0.60 -1.68 -14.40
CA GLY A 116 1.37 -2.90 -14.18
C GLY A 116 0.79 -3.65 -12.98
N TYR A 117 0.79 -4.97 -13.05
CA TYR A 117 0.18 -5.80 -12.00
C TYR A 117 1.10 -6.94 -11.62
N TRP A 118 1.20 -7.18 -10.32
CA TRP A 118 2.00 -8.25 -9.75
C TRP A 118 1.27 -8.84 -8.55
N SER A 119 1.40 -10.14 -8.37
CA SER A 119 0.76 -10.88 -7.27
C SER A 119 1.65 -12.07 -6.88
N LEU A 120 1.54 -12.49 -5.66
CA LEU A 120 2.21 -13.70 -5.20
C LEU A 120 1.52 -14.95 -5.75
#